data_6a15184de211805bc65c31e8ef4a8703
#
_entry.id   6a15184de211805bc65c31e8ef4a8703
#
_cell.length_a   1.000
_cell.length_b   1.000
_cell.length_c   1.000
_cell.angle_alpha   90.00
_cell.angle_beta   90.00
_cell.angle_gamma   90.00
#
_symmetry.space_group_name_H-M   'P 1'
#
loop_
_entity.id
_entity.type
_entity.pdbx_description
1 polymer ?
#
loop_
_entity_poly.entity_id
_entity_poly.type
_entity_poly.pdbx_seq_one_letter_code
_entity_poly.pdbx_strand_id
1 'polypeptide(L)'
;MKVAVYAIVKNERAFIQRWADSAADADYRLVLDTGSTDDTVKLSKAAGCSTFFATIDPWRFDEARNRALSILPPDIDLCIALDADEVLQPGWRQALEALPPGVTRPRYRYTWSWNADGSPGLVYGGDKIHARHGYRWKHPVHETLVADDGEVQHWVEGLEIHHHPDPTKSRGQYLPLLELAAKETPEDDRIAHYLGREYLYAGRTDLAAAELERHLSLPSAVWAPERAQSLRMLAICQPEKAERHLSAAVREAPERREVWVDQAQFYHDRRMWAECLYAAEQALEVRQPPLDYICEPLAWGARPWDLAAIACHHLGRHPLAEAYGSVALRLEPTDERLQQNLSHYISA
;
A
#
# COMPACT_ATOMS: atom_id res chain seq x y z
N MET A 1 7.18 -15.74 -25.58
CA MET A 1 7.25 -14.43 -24.88
C MET A 1 8.57 -14.32 -24.15
N LYS A 2 9.32 -13.23 -24.32
CA LYS A 2 10.54 -12.94 -23.57
C LYS A 2 10.25 -11.99 -22.40
N VAL A 3 10.68 -12.34 -21.20
CA VAL A 3 10.45 -11.57 -19.98
C VAL A 3 11.76 -11.13 -19.37
N ALA A 4 11.88 -9.83 -19.05
CA ALA A 4 12.98 -9.29 -18.28
C ALA A 4 12.53 -8.93 -16.86
N VAL A 5 13.36 -9.25 -15.87
CA VAL A 5 13.19 -8.74 -14.49
C VAL A 5 14.34 -7.76 -14.22
N TYR A 6 14.02 -6.58 -13.69
CA TYR A 6 15.01 -5.55 -13.43
C TYR A 6 14.83 -4.88 -12.08
N ALA A 7 15.95 -4.52 -11.47
CA ALA A 7 16.03 -3.81 -10.20
C ALA A 7 16.99 -2.64 -10.26
N ILE A 8 16.72 -1.61 -9.48
CA ILE A 8 17.69 -0.61 -9.04
C ILE A 8 18.14 -0.96 -7.62
N VAL A 9 19.44 -0.96 -7.35
CA VAL A 9 19.96 -1.43 -6.07
C VAL A 9 21.02 -0.50 -5.49
N LYS A 10 21.07 -0.46 -4.14
CA LYS A 10 22.17 0.15 -3.39
C LYS A 10 22.29 -0.49 -2.02
N ASN A 11 23.36 -1.25 -1.76
CA ASN A 11 23.61 -1.95 -0.50
C ASN A 11 22.51 -2.99 -0.14
N GLU A 12 22.25 -3.90 -1.09
CA GLU A 12 21.19 -4.92 -0.99
C GLU A 12 21.76 -6.35 -0.81
N ARG A 13 22.95 -6.49 -0.24
CA ARG A 13 23.62 -7.82 -0.10
C ARG A 13 22.76 -8.88 0.60
N ALA A 14 21.88 -8.46 1.49
CA ALA A 14 21.00 -9.37 2.25
C ALA A 14 19.85 -9.94 1.39
N PHE A 15 19.49 -9.28 0.31
CA PHE A 15 18.29 -9.56 -0.48
C PHE A 15 18.59 -10.05 -1.89
N ILE A 16 19.69 -9.59 -2.49
CA ILE A 16 19.96 -9.76 -3.92
C ILE A 16 20.02 -11.22 -4.38
N GLN A 17 20.48 -12.17 -3.53
CA GLN A 17 20.50 -13.58 -3.88
C GLN A 17 19.07 -14.13 -3.99
N ARG A 18 18.22 -13.88 -2.98
CA ARG A 18 16.81 -14.32 -2.98
C ARG A 18 16.03 -13.70 -4.13
N TRP A 19 16.28 -12.43 -4.42
CA TRP A 19 15.72 -11.73 -5.58
C TRP A 19 16.09 -12.45 -6.87
N ALA A 20 17.37 -12.72 -7.09
CA ALA A 20 17.88 -13.37 -8.29
C ALA A 20 17.35 -14.80 -8.47
N ASP A 21 17.23 -15.56 -7.37
CA ASP A 21 16.69 -16.91 -7.37
C ASP A 21 15.19 -16.91 -7.74
N SER A 22 14.40 -15.95 -7.22
CA SER A 22 12.98 -15.83 -7.54
C SER A 22 12.73 -15.45 -9.01
N ALA A 23 13.66 -14.75 -9.63
CA ALA A 23 13.62 -14.32 -11.01
C ALA A 23 14.37 -15.28 -11.97
N ALA A 24 14.69 -16.51 -11.53
CA ALA A 24 15.51 -17.46 -12.30
C ALA A 24 14.89 -17.84 -13.66
N ASP A 25 13.55 -17.88 -13.74
CA ASP A 25 12.81 -18.22 -14.96
C ASP A 25 12.71 -17.05 -15.97
N ALA A 26 13.29 -15.87 -15.68
CA ALA A 26 13.34 -14.74 -16.60
C ALA A 26 14.37 -14.98 -17.71
N ASP A 27 14.06 -14.53 -18.93
CA ASP A 27 14.99 -14.56 -20.06
C ASP A 27 16.15 -13.57 -19.88
N TYR A 28 15.92 -12.50 -19.10
CA TYR A 28 16.94 -11.50 -18.80
C TYR A 28 16.75 -10.95 -17.38
N ARG A 29 17.84 -10.92 -16.60
CA ARG A 29 17.86 -10.32 -15.25
C ARG A 29 18.83 -9.17 -15.22
N LEU A 30 18.34 -7.96 -14.94
CA LEU A 30 19.14 -6.74 -14.90
C LEU A 30 19.17 -6.16 -13.49
N VAL A 31 20.36 -5.85 -13.03
CA VAL A 31 20.61 -5.10 -11.79
C VAL A 31 21.33 -3.81 -12.17
N LEU A 32 20.71 -2.66 -11.90
CA LEU A 32 21.35 -1.36 -11.99
C LEU A 32 21.82 -0.93 -10.61
N ASP A 33 23.12 -1.01 -10.38
CA ASP A 33 23.76 -0.56 -9.14
C ASP A 33 23.94 0.96 -9.15
N THR A 34 23.44 1.62 -8.11
CA THR A 34 23.48 3.08 -7.94
C THR A 34 24.51 3.53 -6.90
N GLY A 35 25.53 2.71 -6.66
CA GLY A 35 26.66 3.04 -5.79
C GLY A 35 26.70 2.21 -4.52
N SER A 36 26.59 0.88 -4.63
CA SER A 36 26.78 -0.04 -3.51
C SER A 36 28.25 -0.06 -3.06
N THR A 37 28.43 -0.16 -1.75
CA THR A 37 29.74 -0.28 -1.09
C THR A 37 29.94 -1.64 -0.40
N ASP A 38 28.93 -2.49 -0.44
CA ASP A 38 28.92 -3.85 0.09
C ASP A 38 29.05 -4.91 -1.03
N ASP A 39 28.82 -6.18 -0.71
CA ASP A 39 28.94 -7.29 -1.66
C ASP A 39 27.78 -7.40 -2.68
N THR A 40 26.83 -6.45 -2.74
CA THR A 40 25.67 -6.51 -3.64
C THR A 40 26.02 -6.82 -5.09
N VAL A 41 27.00 -6.07 -5.65
CA VAL A 41 27.44 -6.24 -7.05
C VAL A 41 28.10 -7.61 -7.28
N LYS A 42 28.90 -8.07 -6.34
CA LYS A 42 29.55 -9.38 -6.40
C LYS A 42 28.53 -10.51 -6.41
N LEU A 43 27.54 -10.44 -5.51
CA LEU A 43 26.50 -11.45 -5.39
C LEU A 43 25.56 -11.45 -6.61
N SER A 44 25.15 -10.28 -7.12
CA SER A 44 24.30 -10.20 -8.31
C SER A 44 24.95 -10.84 -9.54
N LYS A 45 26.27 -10.58 -9.76
CA LYS A 45 27.05 -11.20 -10.84
C LYS A 45 27.20 -12.71 -10.64
N ALA A 46 27.46 -13.15 -9.42
CA ALA A 46 27.57 -14.58 -9.10
C ALA A 46 26.25 -15.33 -9.33
N ALA A 47 25.11 -14.67 -9.10
CA ALA A 47 23.76 -15.17 -9.40
C ALA A 47 23.42 -15.12 -10.91
N GLY A 48 24.34 -14.69 -11.78
CA GLY A 48 24.14 -14.65 -13.23
C GLY A 48 23.31 -13.45 -13.72
N CYS A 49 23.21 -12.37 -12.95
CA CYS A 49 22.54 -11.15 -13.38
C CYS A 49 23.46 -10.26 -14.22
N SER A 50 22.89 -9.61 -15.24
CA SER A 50 23.54 -8.52 -15.97
C SER A 50 23.57 -7.29 -15.08
N THR A 51 24.76 -6.93 -14.59
CA THR A 51 24.91 -5.84 -13.61
C THR A 51 25.56 -4.63 -14.28
N PHE A 52 24.86 -3.49 -14.20
CA PHE A 52 25.28 -2.20 -14.73
C PHE A 52 25.40 -1.19 -13.58
N PHE A 53 26.04 -0.03 -13.89
CA PHE A 53 26.27 1.02 -12.92
C PHE A 53 25.72 2.35 -13.43
N ALA A 54 25.11 3.13 -12.54
CA ALA A 54 24.71 4.49 -12.82
C ALA A 54 24.86 5.37 -11.59
N THR A 55 25.33 6.61 -11.80
CA THR A 55 25.21 7.66 -10.79
C THR A 55 24.01 8.50 -11.14
N ILE A 56 23.10 8.65 -10.19
CA ILE A 56 21.90 9.49 -10.29
C ILE A 56 22.07 10.65 -9.30
N ASP A 57 22.27 11.86 -9.82
CA ASP A 57 22.55 13.04 -9.00
C ASP A 57 21.84 14.28 -9.61
N PRO A 58 20.90 14.93 -8.90
CA PRO A 58 20.39 14.53 -7.59
C PRO A 58 19.61 13.20 -7.65
N TRP A 59 19.56 12.48 -6.53
CA TRP A 59 18.88 11.20 -6.47
C TRP A 59 17.37 11.31 -6.79
N ARG A 60 16.91 10.44 -7.69
CA ARG A 60 15.51 10.26 -8.09
C ARG A 60 15.26 8.80 -8.44
N PHE A 61 14.16 8.24 -7.96
CA PHE A 61 13.80 6.85 -8.26
C PHE A 61 13.36 6.66 -9.72
N ASP A 62 12.56 7.58 -10.27
CA ASP A 62 12.08 7.52 -11.66
C ASP A 62 13.23 7.53 -12.67
N GLU A 63 14.25 8.37 -12.47
CA GLU A 63 15.41 8.41 -13.35
C GLU A 63 16.22 7.11 -13.29
N ALA A 64 16.45 6.58 -12.08
CA ALA A 64 17.13 5.32 -11.89
C ALA A 64 16.39 4.16 -12.58
N ARG A 65 15.05 4.08 -12.42
CA ARG A 65 14.24 3.04 -13.08
C ARG A 65 14.17 3.23 -14.59
N ASN A 66 14.04 4.45 -15.11
CA ASN A 66 14.08 4.73 -16.53
C ASN A 66 15.45 4.38 -17.12
N ARG A 67 16.53 4.62 -16.39
CA ARG A 67 17.86 4.21 -16.79
C ARG A 67 17.97 2.69 -16.88
N ALA A 68 17.51 1.95 -15.86
CA ALA A 68 17.46 0.49 -15.89
C ALA A 68 16.61 -0.01 -17.06
N LEU A 69 15.42 0.54 -17.25
CA LEU A 69 14.53 0.19 -18.36
C LEU A 69 15.21 0.43 -19.72
N SER A 70 15.94 1.53 -19.91
CA SER A 70 16.60 1.84 -21.18
C SER A 70 17.68 0.84 -21.60
N ILE A 71 18.29 0.12 -20.63
CA ILE A 71 19.39 -0.85 -20.86
C ILE A 71 18.84 -2.23 -21.28
N LEU A 72 17.57 -2.53 -20.97
CA LEU A 72 16.97 -3.83 -21.32
C LEU A 72 17.00 -4.07 -22.84
N PRO A 73 17.22 -5.33 -23.28
CA PRO A 73 17.17 -5.67 -24.69
C PRO A 73 15.87 -5.23 -25.35
N PRO A 74 15.90 -4.78 -26.61
CA PRO A 74 14.72 -4.27 -27.31
C PRO A 74 13.72 -5.36 -27.72
N ASP A 75 14.12 -6.62 -27.72
CA ASP A 75 13.33 -7.79 -28.08
C ASP A 75 12.66 -8.49 -26.89
N ILE A 76 12.63 -7.83 -25.73
CA ILE A 76 11.84 -8.21 -24.57
C ILE A 76 10.37 -7.85 -24.82
N ASP A 77 9.46 -8.75 -24.46
CA ASP A 77 8.00 -8.53 -24.58
C ASP A 77 7.46 -7.83 -23.31
N LEU A 78 7.78 -8.39 -22.14
CA LEU A 78 7.34 -7.89 -20.84
C LEU A 78 8.52 -7.62 -19.88
N CYS A 79 8.38 -6.60 -19.08
CA CYS A 79 9.32 -6.19 -18.04
C CYS A 79 8.66 -6.28 -16.67
N ILE A 80 9.36 -6.80 -15.68
CA ILE A 80 8.98 -6.81 -14.27
C ILE A 80 9.94 -5.91 -13.52
N ALA A 81 9.47 -4.77 -13.03
CA ALA A 81 10.24 -3.96 -12.08
C ALA A 81 10.07 -4.58 -10.69
N LEU A 82 11.10 -5.23 -10.20
CA LEU A 82 11.10 -5.97 -8.95
C LEU A 82 12.14 -5.36 -8.01
N ASP A 83 11.70 -4.81 -6.87
CA ASP A 83 12.63 -4.25 -5.89
C ASP A 83 13.44 -5.36 -5.22
N ALA A 84 14.64 -5.05 -4.71
CA ALA A 84 15.54 -6.08 -4.17
C ALA A 84 14.95 -6.86 -2.99
N ASP A 85 14.05 -6.25 -2.25
CA ASP A 85 13.31 -6.83 -1.13
C ASP A 85 11.96 -7.48 -1.53
N GLU A 86 11.69 -7.55 -2.84
CA GLU A 86 10.52 -8.25 -3.40
C GLU A 86 10.92 -9.62 -3.97
N VAL A 87 9.96 -10.56 -3.94
CA VAL A 87 10.16 -11.96 -4.35
C VAL A 87 8.98 -12.41 -5.21
N LEU A 88 9.28 -12.82 -6.44
CA LEU A 88 8.31 -13.51 -7.32
C LEU A 88 7.99 -14.89 -6.74
N GLN A 89 6.69 -15.23 -6.67
CA GLN A 89 6.28 -16.54 -6.19
C GLN A 89 6.33 -17.60 -7.29
N PRO A 90 6.58 -18.87 -6.96
CA PRO A 90 6.64 -19.95 -7.95
C PRO A 90 5.41 -19.99 -8.86
N GLY A 91 5.62 -20.27 -10.15
CA GLY A 91 4.53 -20.28 -11.13
C GLY A 91 4.30 -18.95 -11.86
N TRP A 92 4.98 -17.88 -11.47
CA TRP A 92 4.83 -16.55 -12.07
C TRP A 92 5.07 -16.56 -13.59
N ARG A 93 6.04 -17.35 -14.06
CA ARG A 93 6.38 -17.43 -15.48
C ARG A 93 5.24 -18.04 -16.29
N GLN A 94 4.69 -19.16 -15.83
CA GLN A 94 3.57 -19.85 -16.48
C GLN A 94 2.32 -18.96 -16.47
N ALA A 95 2.07 -18.23 -15.40
CA ALA A 95 0.95 -17.30 -15.30
C ALA A 95 1.05 -16.17 -16.35
N LEU A 96 2.24 -15.61 -16.58
CA LEU A 96 2.46 -14.63 -17.63
C LEU A 96 2.32 -15.22 -19.05
N GLU A 97 2.77 -16.45 -19.27
CA GLU A 97 2.65 -17.12 -20.57
C GLU A 97 1.19 -17.44 -20.96
N ALA A 98 0.29 -17.46 -19.97
CA ALA A 98 -1.15 -17.64 -20.19
C ALA A 98 -1.91 -16.34 -20.52
N LEU A 99 -1.23 -15.19 -20.58
CA LEU A 99 -1.85 -13.90 -20.84
C LEU A 99 -2.56 -13.87 -22.21
N PRO A 100 -3.73 -13.23 -22.28
CA PRO A 100 -4.36 -12.90 -23.56
C PRO A 100 -3.45 -12.02 -24.43
N PRO A 101 -3.52 -12.18 -25.77
CA PRO A 101 -2.77 -11.31 -26.67
C PRO A 101 -3.13 -9.83 -26.47
N GLY A 102 -2.12 -8.95 -26.56
CA GLY A 102 -2.31 -7.50 -26.51
C GLY A 102 -2.35 -6.91 -25.10
N VAL A 103 -2.22 -7.71 -24.05
CA VAL A 103 -2.06 -7.18 -22.69
C VAL A 103 -0.71 -6.49 -22.57
N THR A 104 -0.73 -5.21 -22.13
CA THR A 104 0.48 -4.39 -21.96
C THR A 104 0.80 -4.10 -20.49
N ARG A 105 -0.18 -4.28 -19.58
CA ARG A 105 -0.02 -4.06 -18.14
C ARG A 105 -0.66 -5.16 -17.30
N PRO A 106 0.04 -6.30 -17.10
CA PRO A 106 -0.42 -7.35 -16.18
C PRO A 106 -0.53 -6.82 -14.75
N ARG A 107 -1.69 -7.09 -14.11
CA ARG A 107 -1.94 -6.78 -12.70
C ARG A 107 -1.86 -8.09 -11.91
N TYR A 108 -1.34 -8.02 -10.68
CA TYR A 108 -1.03 -9.20 -9.88
C TYR A 108 -1.31 -8.97 -8.41
N ARG A 109 -1.36 -10.06 -7.64
CA ARG A 109 -1.47 -10.01 -6.19
C ARG A 109 -0.13 -9.59 -5.57
N TYR A 110 -0.14 -8.50 -4.82
CA TYR A 110 1.04 -7.99 -4.14
C TYR A 110 0.83 -8.01 -2.63
N THR A 111 1.63 -8.81 -1.91
CA THR A 111 1.63 -8.86 -0.45
C THR A 111 2.67 -7.88 0.09
N TRP A 112 2.20 -6.73 0.59
CA TRP A 112 3.03 -5.65 1.09
C TRP A 112 3.57 -5.90 2.49
N SER A 113 2.76 -6.46 3.40
CA SER A 113 3.15 -6.71 4.79
C SER A 113 2.66 -8.06 5.27
N TRP A 114 3.23 -8.50 6.40
CA TRP A 114 2.95 -9.78 7.01
C TRP A 114 2.52 -9.58 8.46
N ASN A 115 1.55 -10.37 8.92
CA ASN A 115 1.15 -10.44 10.31
C ASN A 115 2.19 -11.23 11.11
N ALA A 116 2.13 -11.12 12.44
CA ALA A 116 3.07 -11.82 13.33
C ALA A 116 3.01 -13.35 13.22
N ASP A 117 1.88 -13.90 12.78
CA ASP A 117 1.67 -15.35 12.55
C ASP A 117 2.13 -15.82 11.16
N GLY A 118 2.70 -14.90 10.35
CA GLY A 118 3.16 -15.19 9.00
C GLY A 118 2.05 -15.16 7.93
N SER A 119 0.82 -14.87 8.29
CA SER A 119 -0.25 -14.65 7.32
C SER A 119 -0.09 -13.29 6.61
N PRO A 120 -0.62 -13.13 5.37
CA PRO A 120 -0.61 -11.86 4.68
C PRO A 120 -1.34 -10.76 5.48
N GLY A 121 -0.69 -9.60 5.64
CA GLY A 121 -1.28 -8.39 6.21
C GLY A 121 -1.94 -7.54 5.13
N LEU A 122 -1.31 -6.42 4.73
CA LEU A 122 -1.80 -5.61 3.63
C LEU A 122 -1.49 -6.27 2.28
N VAL A 123 -2.54 -6.48 1.50
CA VAL A 123 -2.48 -7.06 0.15
C VAL A 123 -3.23 -6.16 -0.82
N TYR A 124 -2.61 -5.89 -2.00
CA TYR A 124 -3.27 -5.10 -3.03
C TYR A 124 -2.84 -5.51 -4.45
N GLY A 125 -3.48 -4.94 -5.45
CA GLY A 125 -3.15 -5.17 -6.87
C GLY A 125 -1.87 -4.43 -7.26
N GLY A 126 -0.80 -5.18 -7.53
CA GLY A 126 0.46 -4.65 -8.06
C GLY A 126 0.35 -4.25 -9.52
N ASP A 127 1.22 -3.33 -9.96
CA ASP A 127 1.16 -2.73 -11.29
C ASP A 127 2.53 -2.45 -11.92
N LYS A 128 3.60 -3.08 -11.41
CA LYS A 128 4.99 -2.88 -11.88
C LYS A 128 5.40 -3.83 -13.04
N ILE A 129 4.45 -4.56 -13.63
CA ILE A 129 4.68 -5.40 -14.82
C ILE A 129 4.12 -4.68 -16.04
N HIS A 130 4.92 -4.58 -17.11
CA HIS A 130 4.55 -3.77 -18.27
C HIS A 130 5.23 -4.25 -19.56
N ALA A 131 4.67 -3.87 -20.70
CA ALA A 131 5.32 -4.07 -21.99
C ALA A 131 6.67 -3.33 -22.05
N ARG A 132 7.62 -3.90 -22.81
CA ARG A 132 8.99 -3.33 -22.93
C ARG A 132 8.99 -1.90 -23.46
N HIS A 133 8.07 -1.56 -24.35
CA HIS A 133 7.99 -0.28 -25.03
C HIS A 133 6.71 0.47 -24.66
N GLY A 134 6.75 1.81 -24.79
CA GLY A 134 5.58 2.67 -24.53
C GLY A 134 5.32 2.92 -23.05
N TYR A 135 6.31 2.72 -22.18
CA TYR A 135 6.22 2.97 -20.75
C TYR A 135 7.40 3.74 -20.22
N ARG A 136 7.15 4.60 -19.22
CA ARG A 136 8.17 5.32 -18.47
C ARG A 136 7.75 5.52 -17.01
N TRP A 137 8.72 5.64 -16.13
CA TRP A 137 8.54 5.98 -14.73
C TRP A 137 8.48 7.51 -14.56
N LYS A 138 7.60 7.98 -13.70
CA LYS A 138 7.45 9.38 -13.30
C LYS A 138 7.53 9.51 -11.79
N HIS A 139 7.91 10.69 -11.34
CA HIS A 139 8.06 11.17 -9.98
C HIS A 139 9.32 10.68 -9.27
N PRO A 140 9.99 11.60 -8.55
CA PRO A 140 11.25 11.30 -7.87
C PRO A 140 11.11 10.28 -6.73
N VAL A 141 9.89 10.08 -6.23
CA VAL A 141 9.53 9.09 -5.21
C VAL A 141 8.05 8.71 -5.37
N HIS A 142 7.63 7.56 -4.85
CA HIS A 142 6.31 6.96 -5.12
C HIS A 142 6.03 6.94 -6.62
N GLU A 143 7.07 6.61 -7.36
CA GLU A 143 7.10 6.65 -8.80
C GLU A 143 6.01 5.77 -9.40
N THR A 144 5.35 6.31 -10.40
CA THR A 144 4.32 5.61 -11.16
C THR A 144 4.80 5.27 -12.54
N LEU A 145 4.41 4.10 -12.99
CA LEU A 145 4.62 3.68 -14.38
C LEU A 145 3.50 4.25 -15.24
N VAL A 146 3.85 5.01 -16.25
CA VAL A 146 2.92 5.70 -17.14
C VAL A 146 3.09 5.16 -18.56
N ALA A 147 1.97 4.83 -19.20
CA ALA A 147 1.95 4.49 -20.62
C ALA A 147 2.01 5.76 -21.46
N ASP A 148 2.75 5.72 -22.58
CA ASP A 148 2.81 6.83 -23.56
C ASP A 148 1.53 6.91 -24.37
N ASP A 149 0.92 5.76 -24.67
CA ASP A 149 -0.37 5.59 -25.31
C ASP A 149 -1.29 4.78 -24.40
N GLY A 150 -2.48 4.42 -24.84
CA GLY A 150 -3.41 3.61 -24.06
C GLY A 150 -2.81 2.26 -23.63
N GLU A 151 -3.16 1.80 -22.44
CA GLU A 151 -2.71 0.51 -21.90
C GLU A 151 -3.85 -0.51 -21.83
N VAL A 152 -3.51 -1.79 -21.96
CA VAL A 152 -4.44 -2.92 -21.78
C VAL A 152 -4.05 -3.64 -20.49
N GLN A 153 -4.83 -3.40 -19.44
CA GLN A 153 -4.63 -4.05 -18.15
C GLN A 153 -5.32 -5.42 -18.12
N HIS A 154 -4.73 -6.39 -17.44
CA HIS A 154 -5.32 -7.70 -17.19
C HIS A 154 -4.88 -8.24 -15.83
N TRP A 155 -5.84 -8.70 -15.01
CA TRP A 155 -5.52 -9.39 -13.77
C TRP A 155 -5.02 -10.80 -14.06
N VAL A 156 -3.85 -11.14 -13.50
CA VAL A 156 -3.20 -12.45 -13.73
C VAL A 156 -3.39 -13.31 -12.50
N GLU A 157 -4.25 -14.31 -12.63
CA GLU A 157 -4.51 -15.24 -11.54
C GLU A 157 -3.27 -16.11 -11.27
N GLY A 158 -2.93 -16.29 -9.99
CA GLY A 158 -1.76 -17.08 -9.59
C GLY A 158 -0.42 -16.34 -9.72
N LEU A 159 -0.40 -15.09 -10.19
CA LEU A 159 0.79 -14.25 -10.18
C LEU A 159 0.87 -13.46 -8.88
N GLU A 160 1.88 -13.75 -8.08
CA GLU A 160 2.08 -13.10 -6.79
C GLU A 160 3.50 -12.59 -6.61
N ILE A 161 3.63 -11.41 -6.00
CA ILE A 161 4.89 -10.82 -5.54
C ILE A 161 4.79 -10.54 -4.05
N HIS A 162 5.78 -11.00 -3.30
CA HIS A 162 5.87 -10.80 -1.86
C HIS A 162 6.96 -9.79 -1.51
N HIS A 163 6.62 -8.81 -0.69
CA HIS A 163 7.54 -7.82 -0.18
C HIS A 163 8.05 -8.23 1.21
N HIS A 164 9.35 -8.14 1.41
CA HIS A 164 10.03 -8.47 2.68
C HIS A 164 10.97 -7.33 3.04
N PRO A 165 10.45 -6.22 3.59
CA PRO A 165 11.20 -5.00 3.78
C PRO A 165 12.37 -5.15 4.73
N ASP A 166 13.40 -4.34 4.50
CA ASP A 166 14.48 -4.15 5.46
C ASP A 166 14.05 -3.18 6.56
N PRO A 167 13.81 -3.64 7.80
CA PRO A 167 13.37 -2.79 8.88
C PRO A 167 14.43 -1.76 9.32
N THR A 168 15.67 -1.92 8.87
CA THR A 168 16.79 -1.02 9.23
C THR A 168 16.93 0.18 8.27
N LYS A 169 16.26 0.16 7.12
CA LYS A 169 16.32 1.25 6.14
C LYS A 169 15.53 2.47 6.58
N SER A 170 16.19 3.62 6.57
CA SER A 170 15.55 4.91 6.83
C SER A 170 14.69 5.35 5.65
N ARG A 171 13.47 5.84 5.94
CA ARG A 171 12.58 6.50 4.98
C ARG A 171 12.77 8.02 4.91
N GLY A 172 13.77 8.57 5.62
CA GLY A 172 13.98 10.01 5.76
C GLY A 172 14.20 10.78 4.45
N GLN A 173 14.57 10.09 3.37
CA GLN A 173 14.70 10.70 2.05
C GLN A 173 13.36 10.95 1.32
N TYR A 174 12.24 10.37 1.78
CA TYR A 174 10.98 10.45 1.04
C TYR A 174 10.36 11.83 1.09
N LEU A 175 10.34 12.48 2.24
CA LEU A 175 9.72 13.79 2.39
C LEU A 175 10.35 14.87 1.48
N PRO A 176 11.70 15.05 1.41
CA PRO A 176 12.31 15.99 0.47
C PRO A 176 11.99 15.69 -1.00
N LEU A 177 11.91 14.40 -1.37
CA LEU A 177 11.58 13.99 -2.75
C LEU A 177 10.09 14.24 -3.07
N LEU A 178 9.18 14.09 -2.11
CA LEU A 178 7.77 14.46 -2.28
C LEU A 178 7.58 15.98 -2.40
N GLU A 179 8.32 16.76 -1.60
CA GLU A 179 8.33 18.22 -1.73
C GLU A 179 8.85 18.65 -3.13
N LEU A 180 9.85 17.95 -3.67
CA LEU A 180 10.31 18.15 -5.04
C LEU A 180 9.23 17.77 -6.06
N ALA A 181 8.63 16.58 -5.94
CA ALA A 181 7.57 16.12 -6.82
C ALA A 181 6.38 17.10 -6.87
N ALA A 182 5.95 17.61 -5.71
CA ALA A 182 4.86 18.58 -5.64
C ALA A 182 5.20 19.93 -6.31
N LYS A 183 6.48 20.31 -6.34
CA LYS A 183 6.94 21.51 -7.10
C LYS A 183 6.98 21.26 -8.59
N GLU A 184 7.37 20.06 -9.02
CA GLU A 184 7.45 19.69 -10.44
C GLU A 184 6.07 19.45 -11.06
N THR A 185 5.12 18.91 -10.28
CA THR A 185 3.78 18.53 -10.75
C THR A 185 2.72 18.96 -9.71
N PRO A 186 2.47 20.28 -9.58
CA PRO A 186 1.56 20.81 -8.55
C PRO A 186 0.09 20.39 -8.74
N GLU A 187 -0.28 19.96 -9.94
CA GLU A 187 -1.61 19.48 -10.30
C GLU A 187 -1.80 17.96 -10.08
N ASP A 188 -0.76 17.24 -9.67
CA ASP A 188 -0.83 15.80 -9.43
C ASP A 188 -1.47 15.51 -8.06
N ASP A 189 -2.65 14.88 -8.08
CA ASP A 189 -3.44 14.56 -6.89
C ASP A 189 -2.77 13.51 -6.03
N ARG A 190 -2.18 12.47 -6.64
CA ARG A 190 -1.47 11.41 -5.93
C ARG A 190 -0.28 11.97 -5.14
N ILE A 191 0.49 12.87 -5.73
CA ILE A 191 1.62 13.53 -5.06
C ILE A 191 1.13 14.41 -3.91
N ALA A 192 0.02 15.15 -4.08
CA ALA A 192 -0.59 15.93 -3.01
C ALA A 192 -1.02 15.05 -1.83
N HIS A 193 -1.69 13.93 -2.11
CA HIS A 193 -2.10 12.97 -1.09
C HIS A 193 -0.89 12.39 -0.33
N TYR A 194 0.14 11.91 -1.04
CA TYR A 194 1.33 11.34 -0.40
C TYR A 194 2.12 12.37 0.41
N LEU A 195 2.27 13.60 -0.09
CA LEU A 195 2.96 14.65 0.65
C LEU A 195 2.21 15.03 1.93
N GLY A 196 0.88 15.15 1.86
CA GLY A 196 0.04 15.38 3.03
C GLY A 196 0.18 14.28 4.07
N ARG A 197 0.18 13.02 3.64
CA ARG A 197 0.38 11.85 4.50
C ARG A 197 1.77 11.85 5.17
N GLU A 198 2.83 12.11 4.41
CA GLU A 198 4.20 12.13 4.96
C GLU A 198 4.41 13.31 5.92
N TYR A 199 3.80 14.48 5.66
CA TYR A 199 3.78 15.57 6.63
C TYR A 199 3.08 15.17 7.93
N LEU A 200 1.95 14.46 7.85
CA LEU A 200 1.25 13.96 9.02
C LEU A 200 2.13 12.99 9.84
N TYR A 201 2.79 12.04 9.17
CA TYR A 201 3.71 11.09 9.82
C TYR A 201 4.93 11.77 10.43
N ALA A 202 5.37 12.90 9.86
CA ALA A 202 6.42 13.74 10.42
C ALA A 202 5.93 14.69 11.54
N GLY A 203 4.65 14.64 11.94
CA GLY A 203 4.05 15.50 12.96
C GLY A 203 3.83 16.96 12.51
N ARG A 204 3.94 17.24 11.20
CA ARG A 204 3.78 18.59 10.62
C ARG A 204 2.33 18.81 10.21
N THR A 205 1.43 18.84 11.19
CA THR A 205 -0.03 18.78 10.97
C THR A 205 -0.59 19.93 10.15
N ASP A 206 -0.06 21.15 10.27
CA ASP A 206 -0.51 22.30 9.48
C ASP A 206 -0.19 22.13 7.99
N LEU A 207 1.00 21.64 7.68
CA LEU A 207 1.41 21.36 6.30
C LEU A 207 0.66 20.16 5.73
N ALA A 208 0.43 19.14 6.56
CA ALA A 208 -0.40 17.99 6.19
C ALA A 208 -1.81 18.44 5.81
N ALA A 209 -2.44 19.28 6.63
CA ALA A 209 -3.77 19.79 6.36
C ALA A 209 -3.81 20.57 5.03
N ALA A 210 -2.84 21.45 4.79
CA ALA A 210 -2.78 22.25 3.56
C ALA A 210 -2.67 21.34 2.30
N GLU A 211 -1.81 20.33 2.33
CA GLU A 211 -1.63 19.42 1.20
C GLU A 211 -2.84 18.48 0.98
N LEU A 212 -3.47 18.00 2.06
CA LEU A 212 -4.66 17.17 1.97
C LEU A 212 -5.88 17.98 1.45
N GLU A 213 -6.01 19.25 1.86
CA GLU A 213 -7.01 20.17 1.32
C GLU A 213 -6.73 20.47 -0.17
N ARG A 214 -5.44 20.65 -0.55
CA ARG A 214 -5.03 20.80 -1.95
C ARG A 214 -5.42 19.55 -2.74
N HIS A 215 -5.08 18.33 -2.27
CA HIS A 215 -5.50 17.07 -2.91
C HIS A 215 -7.01 17.07 -3.21
N LEU A 216 -7.84 17.34 -2.20
CA LEU A 216 -9.30 17.32 -2.35
C LEU A 216 -9.85 18.37 -3.33
N SER A 217 -9.10 19.44 -3.59
CA SER A 217 -9.46 20.50 -4.53
C SER A 217 -9.05 20.26 -5.98
N LEU A 218 -8.12 19.34 -6.22
CA LEU A 218 -7.61 19.05 -7.56
C LEU A 218 -8.66 18.34 -8.42
N PRO A 219 -8.88 18.77 -9.68
CA PRO A 219 -9.84 18.13 -10.58
C PRO A 219 -9.47 16.67 -10.93
N SER A 220 -8.20 16.32 -10.85
CA SER A 220 -7.69 14.95 -11.08
C SER A 220 -7.99 13.99 -9.92
N ALA A 221 -8.21 14.51 -8.71
CA ALA A 221 -8.51 13.72 -7.51
C ALA A 221 -9.93 13.14 -7.55
N VAL A 222 -10.16 12.16 -8.42
CA VAL A 222 -11.48 11.55 -8.65
C VAL A 222 -11.65 10.19 -7.98
N TRP A 223 -10.57 9.61 -7.45
CA TRP A 223 -10.65 8.30 -6.81
C TRP A 223 -11.15 8.43 -5.37
N ALA A 224 -12.42 8.06 -5.17
CA ALA A 224 -13.13 8.24 -3.90
C ALA A 224 -12.42 7.63 -2.67
N PRO A 225 -11.80 6.43 -2.72
CA PRO A 225 -11.06 5.88 -1.58
C PRO A 225 -9.89 6.76 -1.12
N GLU A 226 -9.10 7.34 -2.04
CA GLU A 226 -7.97 8.21 -1.68
C GLU A 226 -8.45 9.56 -1.14
N ARG A 227 -9.54 10.10 -1.70
CA ARG A 227 -10.22 11.29 -1.18
C ARG A 227 -10.73 11.06 0.24
N ALA A 228 -11.38 9.91 0.48
CA ALA A 228 -11.86 9.53 1.80
C ALA A 228 -10.71 9.37 2.80
N GLN A 229 -9.57 8.80 2.39
CA GLN A 229 -8.38 8.71 3.24
C GLN A 229 -7.82 10.10 3.58
N SER A 230 -7.77 11.03 2.61
CA SER A 230 -7.37 12.42 2.90
C SER A 230 -8.31 13.11 3.90
N LEU A 231 -9.61 12.87 3.80
CA LEU A 231 -10.59 13.38 4.80
C LEU A 231 -10.37 12.78 6.19
N ARG A 232 -10.08 11.49 6.29
CA ARG A 232 -9.74 10.81 7.55
C ARG A 232 -8.47 11.41 8.17
N MET A 233 -7.43 11.67 7.37
CA MET A 233 -6.21 12.33 7.84
C MET A 233 -6.46 13.79 8.26
N LEU A 234 -7.32 14.53 7.55
CA LEU A 234 -7.74 15.88 7.96
C LEU A 234 -8.45 15.88 9.31
N ALA A 235 -9.21 14.84 9.65
CA ALA A 235 -9.82 14.71 10.97
C ALA A 235 -8.76 14.61 12.09
N ILE A 236 -7.59 14.06 11.81
CA ILE A 236 -6.45 14.02 12.73
C ILE A 236 -5.77 15.40 12.81
N CYS A 237 -5.55 16.04 11.65
CA CYS A 237 -4.89 17.35 11.57
C CYS A 237 -5.72 18.48 12.20
N GLN A 238 -7.06 18.40 12.11
CA GLN A 238 -8.03 19.44 12.53
C GLN A 238 -9.07 18.83 13.49
N PRO A 239 -8.71 18.49 14.73
CA PRO A 239 -9.60 17.79 15.68
C PRO A 239 -10.93 18.50 15.95
N GLU A 240 -10.95 19.83 15.87
CA GLU A 240 -12.15 20.65 16.03
C GLU A 240 -13.16 20.50 14.88
N LYS A 241 -12.72 19.98 13.74
CA LYS A 241 -13.54 19.68 12.55
C LYS A 241 -13.67 18.17 12.28
N ALA A 242 -13.16 17.33 13.19
CA ALA A 242 -13.04 15.88 12.96
C ALA A 242 -14.37 15.24 12.56
N GLU A 243 -15.46 15.55 13.24
CA GLU A 243 -16.79 15.00 12.91
C GLU A 243 -17.22 15.33 11.47
N ARG A 244 -16.99 16.58 11.04
CA ARG A 244 -17.29 17.01 9.67
C ARG A 244 -16.48 16.25 8.65
N HIS A 245 -15.17 16.08 8.91
CA HIS A 245 -14.26 15.38 8.00
C HIS A 245 -14.59 13.88 7.91
N LEU A 246 -14.84 13.22 9.03
CA LEU A 246 -15.21 11.80 9.06
C LEU A 246 -16.57 11.56 8.40
N SER A 247 -17.56 12.44 8.65
CA SER A 247 -18.84 12.35 7.96
C SER A 247 -18.71 12.60 6.45
N ALA A 248 -17.76 13.44 6.03
CA ALA A 248 -17.46 13.62 4.62
C ALA A 248 -16.77 12.38 4.03
N ALA A 249 -15.83 11.74 4.75
CA ALA A 249 -15.18 10.51 4.33
C ALA A 249 -16.17 9.36 4.12
N VAL A 250 -17.16 9.22 5.02
CA VAL A 250 -18.25 8.24 4.86
C VAL A 250 -19.09 8.52 3.61
N ARG A 251 -19.39 9.77 3.32
CA ARG A 251 -20.16 10.12 2.09
C ARG A 251 -19.35 9.91 0.81
N GLU A 252 -18.04 10.10 0.87
CA GLU A 252 -17.13 9.94 -0.27
C GLU A 252 -16.98 8.46 -0.66
N ALA A 253 -16.81 7.56 0.32
CA ALA A 253 -16.56 6.13 0.09
C ALA A 253 -17.27 5.24 1.13
N PRO A 254 -18.63 5.17 1.11
CA PRO A 254 -19.39 4.40 2.10
C PRO A 254 -19.15 2.89 2.02
N GLU A 255 -18.63 2.39 0.90
CA GLU A 255 -18.23 1.00 0.70
C GLU A 255 -16.89 0.64 1.36
N ARG A 256 -16.22 1.59 2.00
CA ARG A 256 -14.96 1.41 2.71
C ARG A 256 -15.19 1.19 4.19
N ARG A 257 -14.69 0.07 4.71
CA ARG A 257 -14.83 -0.25 6.14
C ARG A 257 -14.09 0.76 7.02
N GLU A 258 -12.95 1.23 6.57
CA GLU A 258 -12.05 2.15 7.28
C GLU A 258 -12.75 3.45 7.69
N VAL A 259 -13.58 4.04 6.81
CA VAL A 259 -14.27 5.31 7.10
C VAL A 259 -15.29 5.17 8.23
N TRP A 260 -15.97 4.03 8.27
CA TRP A 260 -16.95 3.72 9.32
C TRP A 260 -16.27 3.37 10.65
N VAL A 261 -15.13 2.67 10.62
CA VAL A 261 -14.36 2.34 11.83
C VAL A 261 -13.82 3.60 12.48
N ASP A 262 -13.29 4.56 11.71
CA ASP A 262 -12.82 5.83 12.25
C ASP A 262 -13.96 6.66 12.82
N GLN A 263 -15.13 6.66 12.16
CA GLN A 263 -16.30 7.34 12.66
C GLN A 263 -16.83 6.69 13.96
N ALA A 264 -16.85 5.35 14.02
CA ALA A 264 -17.21 4.63 15.24
C ALA A 264 -16.25 4.95 16.39
N GLN A 265 -14.94 5.00 16.11
CA GLN A 265 -13.94 5.37 17.09
C GLN A 265 -14.13 6.81 17.59
N PHE A 266 -14.40 7.74 16.69
CA PHE A 266 -14.67 9.13 17.05
C PHE A 266 -15.87 9.26 18.02
N TYR A 267 -16.94 8.52 17.77
CA TYR A 267 -18.12 8.52 18.64
C TYR A 267 -17.86 7.77 19.96
N HIS A 268 -17.12 6.67 19.93
CA HIS A 268 -16.67 5.96 21.13
C HIS A 268 -15.93 6.89 22.10
N ASP A 269 -14.95 7.67 21.61
CA ASP A 269 -14.12 8.55 22.43
C ASP A 269 -14.94 9.70 23.08
N ARG A 270 -16.11 9.98 22.50
CA ARG A 270 -17.09 10.98 23.02
C ARG A 270 -18.25 10.35 23.78
N ARG A 271 -18.22 9.03 23.99
CA ARG A 271 -19.30 8.26 24.66
C ARG A 271 -20.67 8.41 24.00
N MET A 272 -20.69 8.65 22.69
CA MET A 272 -21.88 8.69 21.86
C MET A 272 -22.19 7.27 21.40
N TRP A 273 -22.75 6.48 22.33
CA TRP A 273 -22.82 5.02 22.17
C TRP A 273 -23.75 4.57 21.04
N ALA A 274 -24.86 5.28 20.81
CA ALA A 274 -25.79 4.92 19.74
C ALA A 274 -25.17 5.15 18.37
N GLU A 275 -24.49 6.28 18.18
CA GLU A 275 -23.79 6.63 16.95
C GLU A 275 -22.55 5.71 16.73
N CYS A 276 -21.84 5.38 17.80
CA CYS A 276 -20.74 4.42 17.76
C CYS A 276 -21.21 3.05 17.27
N LEU A 277 -22.31 2.54 17.87
CA LEU A 277 -22.89 1.26 17.46
C LEU A 277 -23.31 1.27 15.99
N TYR A 278 -24.03 2.31 15.57
CA TYR A 278 -24.47 2.44 14.19
C TYR A 278 -23.27 2.40 13.22
N ALA A 279 -22.24 3.21 13.48
CA ALA A 279 -21.07 3.27 12.61
C ALA A 279 -20.29 1.94 12.60
N ALA A 280 -20.15 1.28 13.76
CA ALA A 280 -19.50 -0.03 13.85
C ALA A 280 -20.29 -1.11 13.08
N GLU A 281 -21.63 -1.13 13.17
CA GLU A 281 -22.46 -2.05 12.40
C GLU A 281 -22.37 -1.79 10.89
N GLN A 282 -22.34 -0.52 10.44
CA GLN A 282 -22.11 -0.18 9.04
C GLN A 282 -20.73 -0.67 8.56
N ALA A 283 -19.69 -0.55 9.38
CA ALA A 283 -18.38 -1.12 9.07
C ALA A 283 -18.47 -2.63 8.84
N LEU A 284 -19.23 -3.35 9.66
CA LEU A 284 -19.38 -4.81 9.60
C LEU A 284 -20.21 -5.30 8.40
N GLU A 285 -21.08 -4.44 7.83
CA GLU A 285 -21.80 -4.75 6.58
C GLU A 285 -20.86 -4.78 5.35
N VAL A 286 -19.73 -4.08 5.38
CA VAL A 286 -18.70 -4.16 4.33
C VAL A 286 -17.90 -5.44 4.53
N ARG A 287 -18.14 -6.46 3.69
CA ARG A 287 -17.68 -7.84 3.96
C ARG A 287 -16.36 -8.24 3.32
N GLN A 288 -15.92 -7.54 2.28
CA GLN A 288 -14.74 -7.92 1.52
C GLN A 288 -13.71 -6.79 1.49
N PRO A 289 -12.46 -7.05 1.89
CA PRO A 289 -11.40 -6.07 1.76
C PRO A 289 -11.11 -5.79 0.28
N PRO A 290 -11.01 -4.53 -0.12
CA PRO A 290 -10.59 -4.18 -1.47
C PRO A 290 -9.11 -4.50 -1.68
N LEU A 291 -8.73 -4.80 -2.92
CA LEU A 291 -7.33 -5.03 -3.30
C LEU A 291 -6.65 -3.72 -3.70
N ASP A 292 -6.61 -2.75 -2.79
CA ASP A 292 -5.89 -1.49 -2.97
C ASP A 292 -5.03 -1.13 -1.76
N TYR A 293 -4.07 -0.21 -1.96
CA TYR A 293 -3.07 0.15 -0.96
C TYR A 293 -3.61 1.02 0.20
N ILE A 294 -4.88 1.43 0.13
CA ILE A 294 -5.56 2.21 1.17
C ILE A 294 -6.25 1.28 2.19
N CYS A 295 -6.40 0.00 1.87
CA CYS A 295 -6.96 -0.99 2.78
C CYS A 295 -6.10 -1.09 4.06
N GLU A 296 -6.72 -0.85 5.22
CA GLU A 296 -6.04 -0.87 6.52
C GLU A 296 -6.42 -2.14 7.31
N PRO A 297 -5.47 -3.04 7.61
CA PRO A 297 -5.76 -4.31 8.30
C PRO A 297 -6.54 -4.17 9.60
N LEU A 298 -6.31 -3.09 10.37
CA LEU A 298 -7.01 -2.83 11.64
C LEU A 298 -8.53 -2.72 11.48
N ALA A 299 -9.01 -2.19 10.36
CA ALA A 299 -10.45 -2.10 10.10
C ALA A 299 -11.08 -3.47 9.82
N TRP A 300 -10.27 -4.47 9.46
CA TRP A 300 -10.69 -5.82 9.09
C TRP A 300 -10.49 -6.85 10.20
N GLY A 301 -9.84 -6.46 11.32
CA GLY A 301 -9.61 -7.25 12.52
C GLY A 301 -10.74 -7.13 13.55
N ALA A 302 -10.35 -7.24 14.82
CA ALA A 302 -11.26 -7.22 15.97
C ALA A 302 -11.90 -5.85 16.23
N ARG A 303 -11.27 -4.74 15.77
CA ARG A 303 -11.65 -3.38 16.16
C ARG A 303 -13.12 -3.02 15.95
N PRO A 304 -13.77 -3.19 14.77
CA PRO A 304 -15.17 -2.84 14.61
C PRO A 304 -16.11 -3.68 15.50
N TRP A 305 -15.77 -4.94 15.75
CA TRP A 305 -16.50 -5.82 16.64
C TRP A 305 -16.41 -5.38 18.09
N ASP A 306 -15.22 -4.98 18.54
CA ASP A 306 -14.98 -4.46 19.88
C ASP A 306 -15.71 -3.13 20.12
N LEU A 307 -15.67 -2.19 19.15
CA LEU A 307 -16.42 -0.95 19.24
C LEU A 307 -17.94 -1.19 19.35
N ALA A 308 -18.48 -2.13 18.57
CA ALA A 308 -19.88 -2.53 18.65
C ALA A 308 -20.22 -3.16 20.01
N ALA A 309 -19.34 -4.02 20.54
CA ALA A 309 -19.52 -4.65 21.85
C ALA A 309 -19.55 -3.64 22.99
N ILE A 310 -18.58 -2.71 23.02
CA ILE A 310 -18.50 -1.63 24.02
C ILE A 310 -19.76 -0.77 23.96
N ALA A 311 -20.16 -0.35 22.77
CA ALA A 311 -21.36 0.47 22.59
C ALA A 311 -22.62 -0.26 23.06
N CYS A 312 -22.79 -1.53 22.70
CA CYS A 312 -23.91 -2.36 23.16
C CYS A 312 -23.95 -2.49 24.69
N HIS A 313 -22.81 -2.70 25.33
CA HIS A 313 -22.73 -2.79 26.80
C HIS A 313 -23.24 -1.50 27.46
N HIS A 314 -22.75 -0.33 27.01
CA HIS A 314 -23.18 0.96 27.55
C HIS A 314 -24.65 1.32 27.23
N LEU A 315 -25.23 0.73 26.21
CA LEU A 315 -26.65 0.86 25.86
C LEU A 315 -27.55 -0.15 26.58
N GLY A 316 -27.00 -0.99 27.47
CA GLY A 316 -27.74 -2.04 28.17
C GLY A 316 -28.15 -3.22 27.29
N ARG A 317 -27.52 -3.39 26.11
CA ARG A 317 -27.79 -4.48 25.15
C ARG A 317 -26.81 -5.64 25.39
N HIS A 318 -26.80 -6.17 26.62
CA HIS A 318 -25.80 -7.15 27.08
C HIS A 318 -25.67 -8.42 26.18
N PRO A 319 -26.76 -9.05 25.69
CA PRO A 319 -26.61 -10.19 24.79
C PRO A 319 -25.89 -9.87 23.48
N LEU A 320 -26.07 -8.66 22.94
CA LEU A 320 -25.35 -8.22 21.73
C LEU A 320 -23.89 -7.85 22.05
N ALA A 321 -23.64 -7.26 23.23
CA ALA A 321 -22.27 -6.98 23.68
C ALA A 321 -21.46 -8.27 23.81
N GLU A 322 -22.02 -9.33 24.40
CA GLU A 322 -21.42 -10.64 24.48
C GLU A 322 -21.17 -11.24 23.09
N ALA A 323 -22.15 -11.16 22.19
CA ALA A 323 -22.02 -11.71 20.84
C ALA A 323 -20.89 -11.03 20.05
N TYR A 324 -20.87 -9.68 20.02
CA TYR A 324 -19.82 -8.93 19.35
C TYR A 324 -18.45 -9.11 20.00
N GLY A 325 -18.37 -9.06 21.35
CA GLY A 325 -17.14 -9.27 22.11
C GLY A 325 -16.54 -10.66 21.88
N SER A 326 -17.38 -11.69 21.78
CA SER A 326 -16.95 -13.05 21.44
C SER A 326 -16.31 -13.14 20.05
N VAL A 327 -16.83 -12.37 19.08
CA VAL A 327 -16.20 -12.31 17.75
C VAL A 327 -14.87 -11.59 17.81
N ALA A 328 -14.81 -10.44 18.48
CA ALA A 328 -13.56 -9.68 18.62
C ALA A 328 -12.45 -10.55 19.26
N LEU A 329 -12.77 -11.28 20.34
CA LEU A 329 -11.81 -12.16 21.02
C LEU A 329 -11.38 -13.35 20.14
N ARG A 330 -12.26 -13.91 19.31
CA ARG A 330 -11.85 -14.97 18.35
C ARG A 330 -10.85 -14.47 17.31
N LEU A 331 -10.94 -13.21 16.91
CA LEU A 331 -10.02 -12.60 15.94
C LEU A 331 -8.66 -12.25 16.58
N GLU A 332 -8.66 -11.88 17.87
CA GLU A 332 -7.45 -11.54 18.63
C GLU A 332 -7.46 -12.26 19.99
N PRO A 333 -7.24 -13.59 20.02
CA PRO A 333 -7.46 -14.41 21.23
C PRO A 333 -6.49 -14.13 22.37
N THR A 334 -5.36 -13.49 22.10
CA THR A 334 -4.32 -13.15 23.10
C THR A 334 -4.46 -11.72 23.65
N ASP A 335 -5.43 -10.92 23.18
CA ASP A 335 -5.67 -9.59 23.70
C ASP A 335 -6.36 -9.66 25.07
N GLU A 336 -5.61 -9.34 26.13
CA GLU A 336 -6.09 -9.38 27.51
C GLU A 336 -7.25 -8.40 27.75
N ARG A 337 -7.27 -7.27 27.08
CA ARG A 337 -8.35 -6.28 27.20
C ARG A 337 -9.68 -6.83 26.65
N LEU A 338 -9.64 -7.54 25.51
CA LEU A 338 -10.82 -8.18 24.93
C LEU A 338 -11.32 -9.31 25.83
N GLN A 339 -10.43 -10.09 26.46
CA GLN A 339 -10.80 -11.13 27.44
C GLN A 339 -11.51 -10.51 28.65
N GLN A 340 -10.98 -9.42 29.20
CA GLN A 340 -11.57 -8.71 30.34
C GLN A 340 -12.94 -8.10 29.96
N ASN A 341 -13.03 -7.43 28.82
CA ASN A 341 -14.27 -6.85 28.32
C ASN A 341 -15.37 -7.93 28.19
N LEU A 342 -15.05 -9.06 27.56
CA LEU A 342 -16.01 -10.16 27.40
C LEU A 342 -16.51 -10.70 28.75
N SER A 343 -15.62 -10.83 29.73
CA SER A 343 -16.01 -11.26 31.09
C SER A 343 -17.01 -10.30 31.73
N HIS A 344 -16.86 -8.99 31.51
CA HIS A 344 -17.83 -8.00 31.96
C HIS A 344 -19.18 -8.11 31.25
N TYR A 345 -19.20 -8.37 29.94
CA TYR A 345 -20.44 -8.51 29.18
C TYR A 345 -21.27 -9.72 29.60
N ILE A 346 -20.61 -10.85 29.94
CA ILE A 346 -21.25 -12.07 30.40
C ILE A 346 -21.82 -11.90 31.83
N SER A 347 -21.18 -11.05 32.65
CA SER A 347 -21.55 -10.85 34.06
C SER A 347 -22.62 -9.76 34.26
N ALA A 348 -22.96 -9.00 33.24
CA ALA A 348 -23.88 -7.86 33.26
C ALA A 348 -25.29 -8.27 32.82
#